data_e0a126b5d2e226e98267ef84c6876d67
#
_entry.id   e0a126b5d2e226e98267ef84c6876d67
#
_cell.length_a   1.000
_cell.length_b   1.000
_cell.length_c   1.000
_cell.angle_alpha   90.00
_cell.angle_beta   90.00
_cell.angle_gamma   90.00
#
_symmetry.space_group_name_H-M   'P 1'
#
loop_
_entity.id
_entity.type
_entity.pdbx_description
1 polymer ?
#
loop_
_entity_poly.entity_id
_entity_poly.type
_entity_poly.pdbx_seq_one_letter_code
_entity_poly.pdbx_strand_id
1 'polypeptide(L)'
;LQFNLADVFETVAAAVPDRVALTYEGEHITYARLRTEADKVAALLSHAGIGAGDHVSLFLKNSVEHVTSLLGLLEIRAVPINVNYRYTPAELEYIFTNSDSVAVVVELPEHQRTLAGLLAACPLLRTVIVVSEIDDELRSAAAARSIAVMSFAEAENISPAAEFEPRTGDELYVLYTGGTTGYPKGVMWRHDDFFRKPLSGGNPYGANPRKDLAEIAAAAKEFPELSFLIAAPLMHGAALYSLFTFFTLGARVVLMRDFDSRRVVEAIEQEKLQVILIVGDGMGLPLVDEMERRKGEIDFGSLFSITSGGAIWSVGVRERMLAVKPDLLLRDNFGASESGNDGAFTVDEQGNLRMPPSPSMLLVDEDLADIAPGSDEIGYIARVGNVPLGYYKDEEKSARTFRTRADGTRMSVLGDMGRVEADGTIVFLGRGSQCINTGGEKVFAEEVEAALHAHPSIADALVVPVPDERMGQKVAAVVATYPDAPALELDEVQQHCRKSLAGYKIPRSIVVVDEVERTPAGKADYRWAAEVAAG
;
A
#
# COMPACT_ATOMS: atom_id res chain seq x y z
N LEU A 1 3.22 -15.25 -23.44
CA LEU A 1 1.83 -14.82 -23.19
C LEU A 1 1.86 -13.63 -22.23
N GLN A 2 1.07 -12.61 -22.52
CA GLN A 2 0.88 -11.45 -21.64
C GLN A 2 -0.42 -11.64 -20.84
N PHE A 3 -0.45 -11.11 -19.61
CA PHE A 3 -1.62 -11.14 -18.74
C PHE A 3 -2.27 -9.76 -18.68
N ASN A 4 -3.59 -9.73 -18.82
CA ASN A 4 -4.42 -8.56 -18.52
C ASN A 4 -5.16 -8.80 -17.21
N LEU A 5 -5.30 -7.79 -16.36
CA LEU A 5 -5.90 -7.93 -15.03
C LEU A 5 -7.41 -8.27 -15.10
N ALA A 6 -8.14 -7.74 -16.11
CA ALA A 6 -9.53 -8.10 -16.31
C ALA A 6 -9.66 -9.57 -16.75
N ASP A 7 -8.85 -10.03 -17.71
CA ASP A 7 -8.85 -11.42 -18.17
C ASP A 7 -8.55 -12.41 -17.02
N VAL A 8 -7.63 -12.04 -16.14
CA VAL A 8 -7.31 -12.83 -14.94
C VAL A 8 -8.53 -12.94 -14.02
N PHE A 9 -9.18 -11.81 -13.70
CA PHE A 9 -10.37 -11.82 -12.85
C PHE A 9 -11.53 -12.61 -13.49
N GLU A 10 -11.84 -12.35 -14.76
CA GLU A 10 -12.91 -13.06 -15.50
C GLU A 10 -12.65 -14.57 -15.56
N THR A 11 -11.40 -14.97 -15.74
CA THR A 11 -10.98 -16.38 -15.75
C THR A 11 -11.29 -17.06 -14.41
N VAL A 12 -10.96 -16.39 -13.31
CA VAL A 12 -11.26 -16.91 -11.96
C VAL A 12 -12.77 -16.91 -11.70
N ALA A 13 -13.48 -15.84 -12.07
CA ALA A 13 -14.93 -15.76 -11.91
C ALA A 13 -15.66 -16.88 -12.67
N ALA A 14 -15.18 -17.23 -13.87
CA ALA A 14 -15.71 -18.36 -14.63
C ALA A 14 -15.32 -19.72 -14.02
N ALA A 15 -14.17 -19.82 -13.37
CA ALA A 15 -13.67 -21.07 -12.78
C ALA A 15 -14.38 -21.43 -11.46
N VAL A 16 -14.74 -20.43 -10.65
CA VAL A 16 -15.36 -20.60 -9.31
C VAL A 16 -16.56 -19.64 -9.12
N PRO A 17 -17.57 -19.68 -10.00
CA PRO A 17 -18.64 -18.68 -10.08
C PRO A 17 -19.46 -18.55 -8.79
N ASP A 18 -19.68 -19.65 -8.08
CA ASP A 18 -20.54 -19.72 -6.91
C ASP A 18 -19.82 -19.40 -5.60
N ARG A 19 -18.46 -19.31 -5.61
CA ARG A 19 -17.70 -18.91 -4.43
C ARG A 19 -17.96 -17.43 -4.12
N VAL A 20 -17.99 -17.10 -2.84
CA VAL A 20 -18.03 -15.70 -2.39
C VAL A 20 -16.69 -15.03 -2.73
N ALA A 21 -16.73 -14.00 -3.56
CA ALA A 21 -15.57 -13.18 -3.92
C ALA A 21 -15.37 -12.04 -2.93
N LEU A 22 -16.47 -11.37 -2.57
CA LEU A 22 -16.44 -10.16 -1.75
C LEU A 22 -17.50 -10.25 -0.66
N THR A 23 -17.13 -9.88 0.56
CA THR A 23 -18.07 -9.62 1.66
C THR A 23 -17.92 -8.17 2.07
N TYR A 24 -19.03 -7.44 2.08
CA TYR A 24 -19.07 -6.04 2.46
C TYR A 24 -20.31 -5.77 3.33
N GLU A 25 -20.11 -5.27 4.55
CA GLU A 25 -21.18 -5.00 5.53
C GLU A 25 -22.15 -6.19 5.74
N GLY A 26 -21.59 -7.41 5.74
CA GLY A 26 -22.36 -8.65 5.92
C GLY A 26 -23.01 -9.19 4.65
N GLU A 27 -23.00 -8.47 3.54
CA GLU A 27 -23.47 -8.96 2.24
C GLU A 27 -22.38 -9.82 1.58
N HIS A 28 -22.75 -11.02 1.15
CA HIS A 28 -21.88 -11.95 0.43
C HIS A 28 -22.15 -11.88 -1.06
N ILE A 29 -21.14 -11.51 -1.83
CA ILE A 29 -21.20 -11.33 -3.29
C ILE A 29 -20.34 -12.42 -3.94
N THR A 30 -20.94 -13.29 -4.77
CA THR A 30 -20.22 -14.35 -5.46
C THR A 30 -19.36 -13.80 -6.60
N TYR A 31 -18.40 -14.59 -7.09
CA TYR A 31 -17.59 -14.23 -8.25
C TYR A 31 -18.44 -13.94 -9.48
N ALA A 32 -19.47 -14.78 -9.74
CA ALA A 32 -20.39 -14.56 -10.85
C ALA A 32 -21.16 -13.24 -10.71
N ARG A 33 -21.66 -12.94 -9.51
CA ARG A 33 -22.39 -11.68 -9.26
C ARG A 33 -21.45 -10.48 -9.38
N LEU A 34 -20.26 -10.53 -8.76
CA LEU A 34 -19.28 -9.44 -8.81
C LEU A 34 -18.88 -9.11 -10.25
N ARG A 35 -18.67 -10.15 -11.09
CA ARG A 35 -18.42 -9.99 -12.52
C ARG A 35 -19.60 -9.29 -13.20
N THR A 36 -20.83 -9.76 -13.00
CA THR A 36 -22.02 -9.14 -13.60
C THR A 36 -22.17 -7.67 -13.23
N GLU A 37 -21.91 -7.30 -11.97
CA GLU A 37 -21.95 -5.91 -11.54
C GLU A 37 -20.81 -5.09 -12.18
N ALA A 38 -19.61 -5.66 -12.35
CA ALA A 38 -18.51 -5.02 -13.07
C ALA A 38 -18.86 -4.78 -14.56
N ASP A 39 -19.44 -5.80 -15.25
CA ASP A 39 -19.92 -5.69 -16.64
C ASP A 39 -20.93 -4.52 -16.80
N LYS A 40 -21.85 -4.33 -15.83
CA LYS A 40 -22.81 -3.20 -15.84
C LYS A 40 -22.11 -1.85 -15.69
N VAL A 41 -21.12 -1.76 -14.80
CA VAL A 41 -20.32 -0.54 -14.61
C VAL A 41 -19.49 -0.24 -15.84
N ALA A 42 -18.90 -1.26 -16.47
CA ALA A 42 -18.19 -1.13 -17.76
C ALA A 42 -19.11 -0.55 -18.85
N ALA A 43 -20.38 -1.02 -18.90
CA ALA A 43 -21.38 -0.50 -19.82
C ALA A 43 -21.74 0.97 -19.53
N LEU A 44 -21.93 1.34 -18.25
CA LEU A 44 -22.15 2.73 -17.83
C LEU A 44 -21.01 3.65 -18.26
N LEU A 45 -19.77 3.23 -17.99
CA LEU A 45 -18.56 3.96 -18.35
C LEU A 45 -18.45 4.15 -19.88
N SER A 46 -18.70 3.07 -20.64
CA SER A 46 -18.71 3.12 -22.10
C SER A 46 -19.80 4.03 -22.65
N HIS A 47 -21.01 3.99 -22.05
CA HIS A 47 -22.11 4.90 -22.39
C HIS A 47 -21.77 6.37 -22.11
N ALA A 48 -20.98 6.62 -21.06
CA ALA A 48 -20.42 7.94 -20.73
C ALA A 48 -19.29 8.39 -21.70
N GLY A 49 -18.97 7.58 -22.72
CA GLY A 49 -17.91 7.86 -23.69
C GLY A 49 -16.50 7.62 -23.14
N ILE A 50 -16.35 6.78 -22.13
CA ILE A 50 -15.07 6.37 -21.56
C ILE A 50 -14.62 5.07 -22.22
N GLY A 51 -13.35 4.95 -22.57
CA GLY A 51 -12.81 3.79 -23.25
C GLY A 51 -11.30 3.61 -23.07
N ALA A 52 -10.70 2.87 -24.00
CA ALA A 52 -9.30 2.49 -23.92
C ALA A 52 -8.36 3.70 -23.77
N GLY A 53 -7.50 3.65 -22.75
CA GLY A 53 -6.53 4.69 -22.44
C GLY A 53 -7.07 5.93 -21.74
N ASP A 54 -8.39 6.05 -21.53
CA ASP A 54 -8.98 7.13 -20.74
C ASP A 54 -8.66 6.96 -19.26
N HIS A 55 -8.17 8.00 -18.61
CA HIS A 55 -7.85 7.99 -17.19
C HIS A 55 -9.09 8.36 -16.36
N VAL A 56 -9.42 7.53 -15.39
CA VAL A 56 -10.61 7.72 -14.53
C VAL A 56 -10.22 7.69 -13.06
N SER A 57 -10.46 8.79 -12.37
CA SER A 57 -10.20 8.93 -10.95
C SER A 57 -11.26 8.23 -10.10
N LEU A 58 -10.83 7.36 -9.20
CA LEU A 58 -11.67 6.70 -8.19
C LEU A 58 -11.54 7.46 -6.86
N PHE A 59 -12.47 8.39 -6.62
CA PHE A 59 -12.53 9.20 -5.40
C PHE A 59 -13.55 8.59 -4.42
N LEU A 60 -13.24 7.37 -3.99
CA LEU A 60 -14.13 6.48 -3.25
C LEU A 60 -13.46 5.96 -1.99
N LYS A 61 -14.27 5.68 -0.97
CA LYS A 61 -13.89 4.80 0.13
C LYS A 61 -13.96 3.32 -0.31
N ASN A 62 -13.54 2.41 0.57
CA ASN A 62 -13.74 0.99 0.36
C ASN A 62 -15.25 0.69 0.28
N SER A 63 -15.69 0.13 -0.83
CA SER A 63 -17.07 -0.26 -1.07
C SER A 63 -17.17 -1.25 -2.24
N VAL A 64 -18.34 -1.81 -2.47
CA VAL A 64 -18.62 -2.66 -3.65
C VAL A 64 -18.46 -1.84 -4.93
N GLU A 65 -18.94 -0.59 -4.93
CA GLU A 65 -18.87 0.31 -6.07
C GLU A 65 -17.41 0.67 -6.43
N HIS A 66 -16.53 0.76 -5.43
CA HIS A 66 -15.08 0.93 -5.69
C HIS A 66 -14.53 -0.27 -6.46
N VAL A 67 -14.83 -1.49 -5.99
CA VAL A 67 -14.33 -2.72 -6.60
C VAL A 67 -14.92 -2.91 -8.00
N THR A 68 -16.24 -2.70 -8.17
CA THR A 68 -16.90 -2.85 -9.48
C THR A 68 -16.48 -1.76 -10.46
N SER A 69 -16.24 -0.52 -10.00
CA SER A 69 -15.67 0.54 -10.84
C SER A 69 -14.26 0.19 -11.31
N LEU A 70 -13.43 -0.32 -10.39
CA LEU A 70 -12.08 -0.76 -10.73
C LEU A 70 -12.08 -1.86 -11.79
N LEU A 71 -12.88 -2.91 -11.59
CA LEU A 71 -12.99 -4.03 -12.53
C LEU A 71 -13.58 -3.56 -13.87
N GLY A 72 -14.66 -2.79 -13.87
CA GLY A 72 -15.29 -2.27 -15.08
C GLY A 72 -14.38 -1.37 -15.92
N LEU A 73 -13.51 -0.56 -15.28
CA LEU A 73 -12.49 0.22 -15.98
C LEU A 73 -11.46 -0.66 -16.68
N LEU A 74 -11.02 -1.74 -16.01
CA LEU A 74 -10.08 -2.69 -16.61
C LEU A 74 -10.71 -3.42 -17.81
N GLU A 75 -12.02 -3.74 -17.74
CA GLU A 75 -12.76 -4.40 -18.83
C GLU A 75 -12.78 -3.57 -20.11
N ILE A 76 -13.00 -2.26 -20.00
CA ILE A 76 -13.02 -1.33 -21.14
C ILE A 76 -11.64 -0.76 -21.49
N ARG A 77 -10.56 -1.28 -20.90
CA ARG A 77 -9.17 -0.84 -21.13
C ARG A 77 -8.90 0.60 -20.72
N ALA A 78 -9.72 1.19 -19.86
CA ALA A 78 -9.48 2.48 -19.23
C ALA A 78 -8.43 2.35 -18.12
N VAL A 79 -7.84 3.47 -17.73
CA VAL A 79 -6.75 3.53 -16.74
C VAL A 79 -7.29 3.99 -15.40
N PRO A 80 -7.38 3.11 -14.40
CA PRO A 80 -7.80 3.52 -13.05
C PRO A 80 -6.75 4.40 -12.38
N ILE A 81 -7.21 5.49 -11.75
CA ILE A 81 -6.40 6.40 -10.95
C ILE A 81 -6.94 6.37 -9.51
N ASN A 82 -6.15 5.90 -8.57
CA ASN A 82 -6.55 5.96 -7.16
C ASN A 82 -6.46 7.39 -6.63
N VAL A 83 -7.46 7.82 -5.89
CA VAL A 83 -7.50 9.14 -5.24
C VAL A 83 -7.60 8.97 -3.73
N ASN A 84 -6.67 9.56 -2.99
CA ASN A 84 -6.76 9.58 -1.54
C ASN A 84 -7.88 10.54 -1.11
N TYR A 85 -8.94 10.01 -0.52
CA TYR A 85 -10.10 10.77 -0.07
C TYR A 85 -9.82 11.73 1.11
N ARG A 86 -8.59 11.69 1.66
CA ARG A 86 -8.13 12.60 2.71
C ARG A 86 -7.32 13.78 2.16
N TYR A 87 -7.11 13.85 0.84
CA TYR A 87 -6.38 14.95 0.24
C TYR A 87 -7.11 16.28 0.38
N THR A 88 -6.32 17.34 0.57
CA THR A 88 -6.80 18.73 0.53
C THR A 88 -7.29 19.09 -0.88
N PRO A 89 -8.11 20.13 -1.04
CA PRO A 89 -8.54 20.59 -2.36
C PRO A 89 -7.38 20.84 -3.34
N ALA A 90 -6.26 21.41 -2.87
CA ALA A 90 -5.08 21.67 -3.70
C ALA A 90 -4.40 20.37 -4.18
N GLU A 91 -4.32 19.35 -3.34
CA GLU A 91 -3.80 18.02 -3.73
C GLU A 91 -4.75 17.32 -4.71
N LEU A 92 -6.06 17.43 -4.50
CA LEU A 92 -7.06 16.87 -5.42
C LEU A 92 -7.01 17.56 -6.80
N GLU A 93 -6.91 18.90 -6.85
CA GLU A 93 -6.69 19.64 -8.08
C GLU A 93 -5.45 19.13 -8.82
N TYR A 94 -4.35 18.96 -8.08
CA TYR A 94 -3.13 18.42 -8.66
C TYR A 94 -3.35 17.01 -9.22
N ILE A 95 -3.98 16.09 -8.47
CA ILE A 95 -4.22 14.72 -8.95
C ILE A 95 -5.05 14.72 -10.22
N PHE A 96 -6.20 15.40 -10.24
CA PHE A 96 -7.11 15.39 -11.39
C PHE A 96 -6.46 16.01 -12.64
N THR A 97 -5.62 17.04 -12.47
CA THR A 97 -4.93 17.70 -13.58
C THR A 97 -3.68 16.95 -14.02
N ASN A 98 -2.85 16.48 -13.07
CA ASN A 98 -1.63 15.74 -13.40
C ASN A 98 -1.94 14.39 -14.05
N SER A 99 -2.99 13.68 -13.56
CA SER A 99 -3.39 12.40 -14.10
C SER A 99 -4.12 12.47 -15.44
N ASP A 100 -4.42 13.66 -15.97
CA ASP A 100 -5.28 13.83 -17.16
C ASP A 100 -6.64 13.12 -17.02
N SER A 101 -7.21 13.11 -15.83
CA SER A 101 -8.49 12.45 -15.58
C SER A 101 -9.61 13.06 -16.44
N VAL A 102 -10.24 12.22 -17.24
CA VAL A 102 -11.40 12.59 -18.07
C VAL A 102 -12.71 12.33 -17.36
N ALA A 103 -12.69 11.46 -16.35
CA ALA A 103 -13.85 11.19 -15.51
C ALA A 103 -13.44 10.98 -14.04
N VAL A 104 -14.38 11.21 -13.14
CA VAL A 104 -14.26 10.94 -11.70
C VAL A 104 -15.48 10.13 -11.26
N VAL A 105 -15.24 9.03 -10.56
CA VAL A 105 -16.27 8.32 -9.79
C VAL A 105 -16.18 8.83 -8.35
N VAL A 106 -17.26 9.38 -7.81
CA VAL A 106 -17.30 10.02 -6.49
C VAL A 106 -18.52 9.56 -5.69
N GLU A 107 -18.36 9.49 -4.36
CA GLU A 107 -19.43 8.99 -3.49
C GLU A 107 -19.96 10.07 -2.54
N LEU A 108 -19.15 10.53 -1.58
CA LEU A 108 -19.60 11.31 -0.44
C LEU A 108 -20.03 12.74 -0.82
N PRO A 109 -21.10 13.28 -0.22
CA PRO A 109 -21.57 14.65 -0.50
C PRO A 109 -20.47 15.71 -0.31
N GLU A 110 -19.63 15.59 0.73
CA GLU A 110 -18.49 16.49 0.96
C GLU A 110 -17.44 16.40 -0.15
N HIS A 111 -17.20 15.20 -0.70
CA HIS A 111 -16.30 15.01 -1.84
C HIS A 111 -16.90 15.58 -3.12
N GLN A 112 -18.21 15.46 -3.31
CA GLN A 112 -18.92 16.05 -4.44
C GLN A 112 -18.81 17.58 -4.43
N ARG A 113 -19.02 18.24 -3.28
CA ARG A 113 -18.87 19.70 -3.12
C ARG A 113 -17.42 20.14 -3.34
N THR A 114 -16.45 19.39 -2.80
CA THR A 114 -15.03 19.66 -3.06
C THR A 114 -14.76 19.59 -4.56
N LEU A 115 -15.22 18.53 -5.25
CA LEU A 115 -15.05 18.37 -6.69
C LEU A 115 -15.73 19.50 -7.47
N ALA A 116 -16.94 19.92 -7.07
CA ALA A 116 -17.65 21.05 -7.69
C ALA A 116 -16.78 22.32 -7.73
N GLY A 117 -16.07 22.62 -6.63
CA GLY A 117 -15.15 23.76 -6.55
C GLY A 117 -13.92 23.61 -7.44
N LEU A 118 -13.54 22.40 -7.82
CA LEU A 118 -12.33 22.11 -8.61
C LEU A 118 -12.59 21.94 -10.11
N LEU A 119 -13.84 21.81 -10.56
CA LEU A 119 -14.15 21.55 -11.98
C LEU A 119 -13.56 22.59 -12.94
N ALA A 120 -13.40 23.84 -12.49
CA ALA A 120 -12.80 24.90 -13.30
C ALA A 120 -11.32 24.67 -13.59
N ALA A 121 -10.61 24.03 -12.69
CA ALA A 121 -9.18 23.73 -12.81
C ALA A 121 -8.91 22.42 -13.57
N CYS A 122 -9.93 21.60 -13.85
CA CYS A 122 -9.81 20.29 -14.47
C CYS A 122 -10.29 20.31 -15.95
N PRO A 123 -9.50 20.80 -16.91
CA PRO A 123 -9.97 21.09 -18.27
C PRO A 123 -10.31 19.83 -19.08
N LEU A 124 -9.78 18.67 -18.74
CA LEU A 124 -10.03 17.41 -19.43
C LEU A 124 -11.22 16.64 -18.86
N LEU A 125 -11.70 17.02 -17.68
CA LEU A 125 -12.82 16.35 -17.03
C LEU A 125 -14.11 16.61 -17.81
N ARG A 126 -14.73 15.54 -18.31
CA ARG A 126 -15.97 15.58 -19.10
C ARG A 126 -17.13 14.81 -18.47
N THR A 127 -16.85 13.95 -17.48
CA THR A 127 -17.86 13.12 -16.85
C THR A 127 -17.62 12.98 -15.34
N VAL A 128 -18.68 13.05 -14.55
CA VAL A 128 -18.70 12.69 -13.14
C VAL A 128 -19.74 11.60 -12.93
N ILE A 129 -19.36 10.48 -12.33
CA ILE A 129 -20.26 9.40 -11.93
C ILE A 129 -20.41 9.44 -10.41
N VAL A 130 -21.63 9.57 -9.93
CA VAL A 130 -21.95 9.74 -8.52
C VAL A 130 -22.59 8.48 -7.97
N VAL A 131 -21.98 7.90 -6.93
CA VAL A 131 -22.47 6.66 -6.28
C VAL A 131 -23.68 6.92 -5.39
N SER A 132 -23.67 8.03 -4.65
CA SER A 132 -24.77 8.45 -3.79
C SER A 132 -25.80 9.35 -4.53
N GLU A 133 -26.63 10.06 -3.81
CA GLU A 133 -27.45 11.14 -4.37
C GLU A 133 -26.56 12.25 -4.92
N ILE A 134 -26.94 12.80 -6.08
CA ILE A 134 -26.19 13.87 -6.74
C ILE A 134 -26.44 15.20 -6.01
N ASP A 135 -25.38 15.78 -5.47
CA ASP A 135 -25.41 17.09 -4.80
C ASP A 135 -25.74 18.21 -5.82
N ASP A 136 -26.61 19.14 -5.43
CA ASP A 136 -27.08 20.22 -6.29
C ASP A 136 -25.98 21.22 -6.68
N GLU A 137 -24.98 21.43 -5.80
CA GLU A 137 -23.82 22.28 -6.09
C GLU A 137 -22.97 21.64 -7.20
N LEU A 138 -22.68 20.33 -7.10
CA LEU A 138 -21.98 19.59 -8.14
C LEU A 138 -22.74 19.65 -9.47
N ARG A 139 -24.05 19.39 -9.44
CA ARG A 139 -24.90 19.43 -10.64
C ARG A 139 -24.83 20.80 -11.33
N SER A 140 -24.96 21.87 -10.54
CA SER A 140 -24.92 23.24 -11.05
C SER A 140 -23.55 23.62 -11.61
N ALA A 141 -22.46 23.29 -10.88
CA ALA A 141 -21.10 23.57 -11.32
C ALA A 141 -20.73 22.77 -12.59
N ALA A 142 -21.13 21.52 -12.69
CA ALA A 142 -20.89 20.67 -13.85
C ALA A 142 -21.66 21.18 -15.09
N ALA A 143 -22.94 21.55 -14.93
CA ALA A 143 -23.76 22.10 -16.01
C ALA A 143 -23.15 23.39 -16.60
N ALA A 144 -22.60 24.28 -15.77
CA ALA A 144 -21.93 25.49 -16.21
C ALA A 144 -20.68 25.23 -17.09
N ARG A 145 -20.16 24.01 -17.10
CA ARG A 145 -18.98 23.58 -17.85
C ARG A 145 -19.25 22.51 -18.89
N SER A 146 -20.52 22.16 -19.09
CA SER A 146 -20.94 21.06 -19.97
C SER A 146 -20.31 19.70 -19.60
N ILE A 147 -20.09 19.47 -18.31
CA ILE A 147 -19.64 18.20 -17.78
C ILE A 147 -20.86 17.33 -17.49
N ALA A 148 -20.87 16.11 -18.00
CA ALA A 148 -21.93 15.15 -17.74
C ALA A 148 -21.88 14.68 -16.27
N VAL A 149 -23.04 14.63 -15.61
CA VAL A 149 -23.18 14.02 -14.27
C VAL A 149 -24.16 12.88 -14.37
N MET A 150 -23.72 11.68 -14.06
CA MET A 150 -24.50 10.45 -14.13
C MET A 150 -24.59 9.81 -12.75
N SER A 151 -25.71 9.16 -12.47
CA SER A 151 -25.83 8.31 -11.28
C SER A 151 -25.22 6.95 -11.54
N PHE A 152 -24.45 6.43 -10.58
CA PHE A 152 -23.93 5.07 -10.63
C PHE A 152 -25.06 4.02 -10.79
N ALA A 153 -26.22 4.27 -10.19
CA ALA A 153 -27.38 3.40 -10.30
C ALA A 153 -27.93 3.29 -11.74
N GLU A 154 -27.55 4.18 -12.66
CA GLU A 154 -27.95 4.07 -14.07
C GLU A 154 -27.35 2.81 -14.73
N ALA A 155 -26.27 2.24 -14.16
CA ALA A 155 -25.70 0.98 -14.61
C ALA A 155 -26.72 -0.17 -14.68
N GLU A 156 -27.73 -0.18 -13.79
CA GLU A 156 -28.80 -1.18 -13.80
C GLU A 156 -29.69 -1.13 -15.05
N ASN A 157 -29.74 0.01 -15.73
CA ASN A 157 -30.60 0.24 -16.88
C ASN A 157 -29.86 0.15 -18.21
N ILE A 158 -28.55 -0.05 -18.20
CA ILE A 158 -27.71 -0.14 -19.40
C ILE A 158 -27.35 -1.61 -19.61
N SER A 159 -27.64 -2.12 -20.80
CA SER A 159 -27.25 -3.49 -21.14
C SER A 159 -25.73 -3.58 -21.31
N PRO A 160 -25.06 -4.51 -20.64
CA PRO A 160 -23.64 -4.77 -20.88
C PRO A 160 -23.37 -5.07 -22.35
N ALA A 161 -22.16 -4.73 -22.81
CA ALA A 161 -21.70 -5.17 -24.12
C ALA A 161 -21.62 -6.70 -24.17
N ALA A 162 -21.96 -7.28 -25.32
CA ALA A 162 -21.87 -8.73 -25.48
C ALA A 162 -20.41 -9.22 -25.44
N GLU A 163 -19.50 -8.40 -25.94
CA GLU A 163 -18.04 -8.64 -25.95
C GLU A 163 -17.32 -7.30 -25.85
N PHE A 164 -16.20 -7.27 -25.15
CA PHE A 164 -15.28 -6.13 -25.11
C PHE A 164 -14.19 -6.28 -26.17
N GLU A 165 -13.60 -5.18 -26.58
CA GLU A 165 -12.43 -5.20 -27.46
C GLU A 165 -11.29 -6.02 -26.85
N PRO A 166 -10.51 -6.76 -27.67
CA PRO A 166 -9.39 -7.56 -27.17
C PRO A 166 -8.43 -6.76 -26.31
N ARG A 167 -8.08 -7.30 -25.17
CA ARG A 167 -7.17 -6.71 -24.19
C ARG A 167 -5.77 -7.29 -24.35
N THR A 168 -4.76 -6.54 -23.92
CA THR A 168 -3.36 -6.98 -23.89
C THR A 168 -2.77 -6.78 -22.50
N GLY A 169 -1.55 -7.21 -22.26
CA GLY A 169 -0.83 -6.93 -21.02
C GLY A 169 -0.18 -5.55 -21.00
N ASP A 170 -0.29 -4.77 -22.08
CA ASP A 170 0.34 -3.45 -22.19
C ASP A 170 -0.57 -2.31 -21.71
N GLU A 171 -1.85 -2.56 -21.44
CA GLU A 171 -2.74 -1.60 -20.78
C GLU A 171 -2.15 -1.15 -19.44
N LEU A 172 -2.48 0.09 -19.05
CA LEU A 172 -1.88 0.72 -17.89
C LEU A 172 -2.79 0.67 -16.66
N TYR A 173 -2.16 0.50 -15.53
CA TYR A 173 -2.65 0.89 -14.21
C TYR A 173 -1.74 2.00 -13.68
N VAL A 174 -2.31 3.15 -13.29
CA VAL A 174 -1.52 4.25 -12.72
C VAL A 174 -1.85 4.42 -11.25
N LEU A 175 -0.92 4.02 -10.39
CA LEU A 175 -1.07 4.08 -8.94
C LEU A 175 -0.41 5.34 -8.38
N TYR A 176 -1.23 6.32 -7.96
CA TYR A 176 -0.71 7.50 -7.28
C TYR A 176 -0.29 7.19 -5.85
N THR A 177 0.92 7.56 -5.50
CA THR A 177 1.51 7.34 -4.17
C THR A 177 1.96 8.66 -3.56
N GLY A 178 1.58 8.89 -2.29
CA GLY A 178 2.11 9.99 -1.50
C GLY A 178 3.59 9.76 -1.20
N GLY A 179 4.43 10.67 -1.67
CA GLY A 179 5.85 10.70 -1.30
C GLY A 179 6.06 11.44 0.02
N THR A 180 7.16 11.17 0.71
CA THR A 180 7.60 11.94 1.90
C THR A 180 8.02 13.36 1.52
N THR A 181 8.18 13.67 0.24
CA THR A 181 8.60 14.97 -0.29
C THR A 181 7.81 15.34 -1.53
N GLY A 182 6.91 16.31 -1.43
CA GLY A 182 6.20 16.89 -2.57
C GLY A 182 4.86 16.23 -2.93
N TYR A 183 4.36 16.56 -4.12
CA TYR A 183 3.08 16.07 -4.62
C TYR A 183 3.11 14.55 -4.93
N PRO A 184 1.94 13.87 -4.83
CA PRO A 184 1.81 12.46 -5.19
C PRO A 184 2.23 12.18 -6.63
N LYS A 185 2.75 10.98 -6.89
CA LYS A 185 3.25 10.56 -8.21
C LYS A 185 2.52 9.34 -8.71
N GLY A 186 2.14 9.36 -9.97
CA GLY A 186 1.47 8.24 -10.63
C GLY A 186 2.48 7.20 -11.11
N VAL A 187 2.59 6.08 -10.43
CA VAL A 187 3.43 4.95 -10.82
C VAL A 187 2.74 4.16 -11.92
N MET A 188 3.34 4.09 -13.10
CA MET A 188 2.77 3.44 -14.29
C MET A 188 3.14 1.96 -14.34
N TRP A 189 2.18 1.09 -14.18
CA TRP A 189 2.32 -0.35 -14.37
C TRP A 189 1.65 -0.81 -15.66
N ARG A 190 2.33 -1.65 -16.46
CA ARG A 190 1.62 -2.47 -17.44
C ARG A 190 0.91 -3.60 -16.69
N HIS A 191 -0.26 -4.03 -17.17
CA HIS A 191 -1.02 -5.11 -16.54
C HIS A 191 -0.20 -6.40 -16.42
N ASP A 192 0.61 -6.75 -17.42
CA ASP A 192 1.47 -7.94 -17.37
C ASP A 192 2.54 -7.83 -16.28
N ASP A 193 3.22 -6.67 -16.15
CA ASP A 193 4.22 -6.44 -15.11
C ASP A 193 3.57 -6.42 -13.72
N PHE A 194 2.37 -5.83 -13.61
CA PHE A 194 1.59 -5.82 -12.36
C PHE A 194 1.20 -7.24 -11.93
N PHE A 195 0.74 -8.06 -12.87
CA PHE A 195 0.43 -9.46 -12.57
C PHE A 195 1.67 -10.25 -12.12
N ARG A 196 2.79 -10.07 -12.83
CA ARG A 196 4.01 -10.85 -12.57
C ARG A 196 4.71 -10.45 -11.27
N LYS A 197 4.72 -9.18 -10.89
CA LYS A 197 5.47 -8.71 -9.71
C LYS A 197 4.57 -8.47 -8.50
N PRO A 198 3.67 -7.47 -8.44
CA PRO A 198 2.77 -7.28 -7.31
C PRO A 198 1.96 -8.53 -6.93
N LEU A 199 1.45 -9.28 -7.92
CA LEU A 199 0.64 -10.48 -7.68
C LEU A 199 1.44 -11.79 -7.71
N SER A 200 2.77 -11.71 -7.70
CA SER A 200 3.67 -12.88 -7.72
C SER A 200 3.36 -13.86 -8.86
N GLY A 201 2.94 -13.35 -10.03
CA GLY A 201 2.55 -14.17 -11.18
C GLY A 201 1.41 -15.15 -10.87
N GLY A 202 0.48 -14.77 -9.99
CA GLY A 202 -0.66 -15.59 -9.59
C GLY A 202 -0.34 -16.75 -8.65
N ASN A 203 0.86 -16.78 -8.06
CA ASN A 203 1.29 -17.87 -7.16
C ASN A 203 2.07 -17.34 -5.94
N PRO A 204 1.45 -16.56 -5.04
CA PRO A 204 2.12 -15.89 -3.93
C PRO A 204 2.69 -16.85 -2.86
N TYR A 205 2.28 -18.10 -2.88
CA TYR A 205 2.72 -19.14 -1.93
C TYR A 205 3.62 -20.21 -2.57
N GLY A 206 3.89 -20.13 -3.87
CA GLY A 206 4.71 -21.09 -4.60
C GLY A 206 5.91 -20.46 -5.30
N ALA A 207 6.86 -21.31 -5.72
CA ALA A 207 8.11 -20.85 -6.32
C ALA A 207 7.98 -20.39 -7.78
N ASN A 208 6.97 -20.89 -8.52
CA ASN A 208 6.86 -20.64 -9.95
C ASN A 208 5.60 -19.85 -10.29
N PRO A 209 5.70 -18.78 -11.09
CA PRO A 209 4.53 -18.05 -11.58
C PRO A 209 3.67 -18.94 -12.50
N ARG A 210 2.38 -18.61 -12.59
CA ARG A 210 1.47 -19.26 -13.54
C ARG A 210 1.82 -18.88 -14.98
N LYS A 211 1.70 -19.83 -15.91
CA LYS A 211 2.15 -19.65 -17.28
C LYS A 211 1.05 -19.08 -18.18
N ASP A 212 -0.19 -19.39 -17.86
CA ASP A 212 -1.35 -19.00 -18.65
C ASP A 212 -2.64 -18.93 -17.79
N LEU A 213 -3.73 -18.50 -18.40
CA LEU A 213 -5.03 -18.37 -17.76
C LEU A 213 -5.62 -19.73 -17.35
N ALA A 214 -5.28 -20.82 -18.06
CA ALA A 214 -5.76 -22.16 -17.70
C ALA A 214 -5.15 -22.64 -16.38
N GLU A 215 -3.85 -22.38 -16.16
CA GLU A 215 -3.20 -22.65 -14.86
C GLU A 215 -3.79 -21.80 -13.72
N ILE A 216 -4.19 -20.56 -14.00
CA ILE A 216 -4.88 -19.69 -13.03
C ILE A 216 -6.25 -20.28 -12.67
N ALA A 217 -7.05 -20.66 -13.69
CA ALA A 217 -8.36 -21.28 -13.48
C ALA A 217 -8.28 -22.58 -12.67
N ALA A 218 -7.30 -23.43 -12.98
CA ALA A 218 -7.06 -24.68 -12.25
C ALA A 218 -6.66 -24.40 -10.79
N ALA A 219 -5.72 -23.48 -10.59
CA ALA A 219 -5.27 -23.09 -9.26
C ALA A 219 -6.40 -22.51 -8.40
N ALA A 220 -7.25 -21.66 -8.96
CA ALA A 220 -8.38 -21.09 -8.25
C ALA A 220 -9.38 -22.16 -7.79
N LYS A 221 -9.61 -23.21 -8.61
CA LYS A 221 -10.48 -24.34 -8.22
C LYS A 221 -9.88 -25.17 -7.09
N GLU A 222 -8.57 -25.38 -7.09
CA GLU A 222 -7.84 -26.17 -6.11
C GLU A 222 -7.57 -25.41 -4.81
N PHE A 223 -7.49 -24.07 -4.87
CA PHE A 223 -7.20 -23.25 -3.72
C PHE A 223 -8.33 -23.36 -2.68
N PRO A 224 -8.00 -23.56 -1.39
CA PRO A 224 -9.01 -23.65 -0.34
C PRO A 224 -9.80 -22.34 -0.23
N GLU A 225 -11.05 -22.43 0.22
CA GLU A 225 -11.84 -21.25 0.53
C GLU A 225 -11.22 -20.50 1.69
N LEU A 226 -10.45 -19.48 1.37
CA LEU A 226 -9.76 -18.63 2.33
C LEU A 226 -10.48 -17.28 2.43
N SER A 227 -10.68 -16.80 3.65
CA SER A 227 -11.23 -15.48 3.93
C SER A 227 -10.14 -14.51 4.38
N PHE A 228 -10.05 -13.40 3.67
CA PHE A 228 -9.01 -12.40 3.85
C PHE A 228 -9.64 -11.02 4.07
N LEU A 229 -9.41 -10.43 5.24
CA LEU A 229 -9.91 -9.09 5.54
C LEU A 229 -8.89 -8.03 5.13
N ILE A 230 -9.32 -7.09 4.30
CA ILE A 230 -8.59 -5.87 3.97
C ILE A 230 -9.13 -4.73 4.84
N ALA A 231 -8.42 -4.41 5.93
CA ALA A 231 -8.73 -3.26 6.79
C ALA A 231 -8.17 -1.94 6.22
N ALA A 232 -7.14 -2.02 5.39
CA ALA A 232 -6.50 -0.87 4.76
C ALA A 232 -7.34 -0.30 3.59
N PRO A 233 -7.26 1.02 3.31
CA PRO A 233 -7.96 1.63 2.18
C PRO A 233 -7.43 1.13 0.83
N LEU A 234 -8.35 0.80 -0.10
CA LEU A 234 -8.02 0.34 -1.47
C LEU A 234 -7.27 1.39 -2.31
N MET A 235 -7.32 2.64 -1.92
CA MET A 235 -6.53 3.70 -2.57
C MET A 235 -5.02 3.53 -2.38
N HIS A 236 -4.57 2.63 -1.50
CA HIS A 236 -3.16 2.34 -1.25
C HIS A 236 -2.72 1.01 -1.88
N GLY A 237 -1.47 0.97 -2.36
CA GLY A 237 -0.91 -0.19 -3.06
C GLY A 237 -1.02 -1.49 -2.28
N ALA A 238 -0.76 -1.49 -0.97
CA ALA A 238 -0.83 -2.72 -0.15
C ALA A 238 -2.22 -3.38 -0.18
N ALA A 239 -3.29 -2.59 -0.01
CA ALA A 239 -4.65 -3.09 -0.06
C ALA A 239 -5.05 -3.53 -1.48
N LEU A 240 -4.68 -2.71 -2.47
CA LEU A 240 -4.97 -2.98 -3.89
C LEU A 240 -4.28 -4.27 -4.37
N TYR A 241 -2.98 -4.43 -4.08
CA TYR A 241 -2.24 -5.64 -4.45
C TYR A 241 -2.82 -6.87 -3.76
N SER A 242 -3.22 -6.74 -2.51
CA SER A 242 -3.88 -7.82 -1.77
C SER A 242 -5.23 -8.18 -2.40
N LEU A 243 -6.06 -7.20 -2.76
CA LEU A 243 -7.35 -7.44 -3.43
C LEU A 243 -7.16 -8.30 -4.69
N PHE A 244 -6.29 -7.87 -5.60
CA PHE A 244 -6.04 -8.61 -6.84
C PHE A 244 -5.37 -9.98 -6.59
N THR A 245 -4.44 -10.07 -5.62
CA THR A 245 -3.80 -11.34 -5.28
C THR A 245 -4.84 -12.37 -4.82
N PHE A 246 -5.75 -11.97 -3.91
CA PHE A 246 -6.76 -12.89 -3.39
C PHE A 246 -7.86 -13.20 -4.40
N PHE A 247 -8.23 -12.25 -5.24
CA PHE A 247 -9.12 -12.54 -6.38
C PHE A 247 -8.49 -13.55 -7.36
N THR A 248 -7.19 -13.42 -7.66
CA THR A 248 -6.47 -14.37 -8.52
C THR A 248 -6.44 -15.80 -7.95
N LEU A 249 -6.50 -15.94 -6.63
CA LEU A 249 -6.57 -17.23 -5.94
C LEU A 249 -7.99 -17.79 -5.84
N GLY A 250 -9.02 -17.08 -6.22
CA GLY A 250 -10.41 -17.48 -5.99
C GLY A 250 -10.81 -17.43 -4.51
N ALA A 251 -10.13 -16.63 -3.70
CA ALA A 251 -10.39 -16.44 -2.28
C ALA A 251 -11.49 -15.40 -2.02
N ARG A 252 -12.03 -15.41 -0.81
CA ARG A 252 -13.01 -14.43 -0.35
C ARG A 252 -12.32 -13.22 0.29
N VAL A 253 -12.57 -12.04 -0.23
CA VAL A 253 -12.13 -10.78 0.37
C VAL A 253 -13.26 -10.22 1.24
N VAL A 254 -12.95 -9.94 2.51
CA VAL A 254 -13.83 -9.17 3.39
C VAL A 254 -13.32 -7.74 3.40
N LEU A 255 -14.14 -6.81 2.95
CA LEU A 255 -13.78 -5.42 2.80
C LEU A 255 -14.47 -4.57 3.88
N MET A 256 -13.72 -3.70 4.51
CA MET A 256 -14.22 -2.75 5.49
C MET A 256 -14.19 -1.34 4.92
N ARG A 257 -15.28 -0.58 5.12
CA ARG A 257 -15.36 0.81 4.66
C ARG A 257 -14.32 1.71 5.32
N ASP A 258 -14.30 1.66 6.66
CA ASP A 258 -13.34 2.34 7.50
C ASP A 258 -12.82 1.35 8.55
N PHE A 259 -11.56 1.49 8.95
CA PHE A 259 -10.99 0.66 10.00
C PHE A 259 -11.68 0.94 11.34
N ASP A 260 -12.21 -0.11 11.96
CA ASP A 260 -12.74 -0.12 13.32
C ASP A 260 -12.32 -1.44 13.98
N SER A 261 -11.48 -1.38 15.00
CA SER A 261 -10.91 -2.57 15.65
C SER A 261 -11.98 -3.49 16.27
N ARG A 262 -13.10 -2.95 16.77
CA ARG A 262 -14.21 -3.74 17.31
C ARG A 262 -14.89 -4.54 16.21
N ARG A 263 -15.19 -3.87 15.08
CA ARG A 263 -15.80 -4.54 13.91
C ARG A 263 -14.85 -5.59 13.31
N VAL A 264 -13.52 -5.33 13.31
CA VAL A 264 -12.54 -6.34 12.89
C VAL A 264 -12.59 -7.57 13.78
N VAL A 265 -12.57 -7.38 15.10
CA VAL A 265 -12.60 -8.50 16.06
C VAL A 265 -13.92 -9.29 15.97
N GLU A 266 -15.05 -8.61 15.81
CA GLU A 266 -16.35 -9.26 15.60
C GLU A 266 -16.39 -10.06 14.29
N ALA A 267 -15.83 -9.51 13.20
CA ALA A 267 -15.77 -10.16 11.90
C ALA A 267 -14.90 -11.44 11.93
N ILE A 268 -13.90 -11.55 12.83
CA ILE A 268 -13.11 -12.79 12.97
C ILE A 268 -14.03 -13.98 13.24
N GLU A 269 -14.96 -13.84 14.16
CA GLU A 269 -15.90 -14.92 14.49
C GLU A 269 -17.04 -15.03 13.48
N GLN A 270 -17.67 -13.90 13.12
CA GLN A 270 -18.86 -13.87 12.26
C GLN A 270 -18.55 -14.35 10.85
N GLU A 271 -17.43 -13.89 10.28
CA GLU A 271 -17.02 -14.19 8.91
C GLU A 271 -15.98 -15.33 8.85
N LYS A 272 -15.63 -15.94 9.99
CA LYS A 272 -14.57 -16.95 10.08
C LYS A 272 -13.30 -16.50 9.37
N LEU A 273 -12.85 -15.30 9.71
CA LEU A 273 -11.66 -14.71 9.09
C LEU A 273 -10.43 -15.54 9.38
N GLN A 274 -9.62 -15.74 8.34
CA GLN A 274 -8.40 -16.52 8.40
C GLN A 274 -7.15 -15.65 8.33
N VAL A 275 -7.21 -14.56 7.56
CA VAL A 275 -6.09 -13.62 7.41
C VAL A 275 -6.60 -12.18 7.50
N ILE A 276 -5.82 -11.31 8.13
CA ILE A 276 -6.11 -9.87 8.23
C ILE A 276 -4.91 -9.06 7.73
N LEU A 277 -5.15 -8.08 6.86
CA LEU A 277 -4.16 -7.07 6.47
C LEU A 277 -4.37 -5.78 7.28
N ILE A 278 -3.32 -5.36 7.97
CA ILE A 278 -3.24 -4.08 8.68
C ILE A 278 -2.11 -3.20 8.13
N VAL A 279 -2.00 -1.97 8.62
CA VAL A 279 -0.92 -1.03 8.30
C VAL A 279 -0.24 -0.59 9.60
N GLY A 280 0.82 -1.29 9.98
CA GLY A 280 1.66 -0.95 11.14
C GLY A 280 0.89 -0.80 12.46
N ASP A 281 1.49 -0.09 13.39
CA ASP A 281 0.93 0.14 14.73
C ASP A 281 -0.33 1.00 14.72
N GLY A 282 -0.52 1.87 13.72
CA GLY A 282 -1.75 2.67 13.59
C GLY A 282 -3.03 1.84 13.54
N MET A 283 -2.96 0.60 13.05
CA MET A 283 -4.06 -0.36 13.09
C MET A 283 -3.79 -1.50 14.08
N GLY A 284 -2.52 -1.89 14.26
CA GLY A 284 -2.11 -3.00 15.10
C GLY A 284 -2.39 -2.77 16.57
N LEU A 285 -2.10 -1.57 17.08
CA LEU A 285 -2.31 -1.24 18.48
C LEU A 285 -3.80 -1.26 18.88
N PRO A 286 -4.71 -0.50 18.23
CA PRO A 286 -6.13 -0.58 18.59
C PRO A 286 -6.73 -1.98 18.31
N LEU A 287 -6.18 -2.74 17.37
CA LEU A 287 -6.62 -4.11 17.11
C LEU A 287 -6.26 -5.03 18.29
N VAL A 288 -5.02 -5.00 18.78
CA VAL A 288 -4.59 -5.85 19.89
C VAL A 288 -5.27 -5.46 21.20
N ASP A 289 -5.50 -4.16 21.44
CA ASP A 289 -6.28 -3.69 22.62
C ASP A 289 -7.68 -4.33 22.62
N GLU A 290 -8.34 -4.35 21.47
CA GLU A 290 -9.67 -4.95 21.36
C GLU A 290 -9.63 -6.48 21.42
N MET A 291 -8.62 -7.14 20.87
CA MET A 291 -8.42 -8.59 20.98
C MET A 291 -8.23 -9.01 22.44
N GLU A 292 -7.44 -8.27 23.22
CA GLU A 292 -7.23 -8.51 24.64
C GLU A 292 -8.52 -8.31 25.44
N ARG A 293 -9.23 -7.21 25.17
CA ARG A 293 -10.49 -6.89 25.82
C ARG A 293 -11.56 -7.95 25.59
N ARG A 294 -11.59 -8.55 24.40
CA ARG A 294 -12.60 -9.56 24.00
C ARG A 294 -12.10 -11.00 24.14
N LYS A 295 -10.92 -11.19 24.76
CA LYS A 295 -10.35 -12.54 24.98
C LYS A 295 -11.30 -13.39 25.85
N GLY A 296 -11.70 -14.54 25.32
CA GLY A 296 -12.67 -15.44 25.94
C GLY A 296 -14.14 -15.12 25.64
N GLU A 297 -14.44 -14.01 24.97
CA GLU A 297 -15.78 -13.68 24.46
C GLU A 297 -15.89 -14.04 22.96
N ILE A 298 -14.82 -13.82 22.19
CA ILE A 298 -14.75 -14.06 20.73
C ILE A 298 -13.95 -15.33 20.47
N ASP A 299 -14.42 -16.13 19.52
CA ASP A 299 -13.68 -17.27 18.99
C ASP A 299 -12.67 -16.83 17.92
N PHE A 300 -11.38 -16.77 18.28
CA PHE A 300 -10.27 -16.51 17.38
C PHE A 300 -9.79 -17.75 16.60
N GLY A 301 -10.48 -18.89 16.72
CA GLY A 301 -10.00 -20.17 16.18
C GLY A 301 -9.74 -20.19 14.68
N SER A 302 -10.53 -19.44 13.90
CA SER A 302 -10.36 -19.35 12.45
C SER A 302 -9.14 -18.52 12.01
N LEU A 303 -8.75 -17.52 12.79
CA LEU A 303 -7.67 -16.60 12.45
C LEU A 303 -6.31 -17.27 12.60
N PHE A 304 -5.56 -17.42 11.50
CA PHE A 304 -4.21 -17.98 11.56
C PHE A 304 -3.11 -16.98 11.22
N SER A 305 -3.42 -15.85 10.55
CA SER A 305 -2.39 -14.87 10.22
C SER A 305 -2.89 -13.43 10.31
N ILE A 306 -2.04 -12.55 10.83
CA ILE A 306 -2.16 -11.10 10.63
C ILE A 306 -0.91 -10.64 9.88
N THR A 307 -1.11 -9.87 8.84
CA THR A 307 -0.05 -9.35 7.99
C THR A 307 -0.06 -7.83 7.98
N SER A 308 1.11 -7.22 8.09
CA SER A 308 1.28 -5.77 7.95
C SER A 308 1.93 -5.44 6.61
N GLY A 309 1.50 -4.37 5.97
CA GLY A 309 2.10 -3.85 4.75
C GLY A 309 2.05 -2.33 4.72
N GLY A 310 3.14 -1.70 4.26
CA GLY A 310 3.24 -0.25 4.12
C GLY A 310 3.77 0.50 5.34
N ALA A 311 3.72 -0.09 6.53
CA ALA A 311 4.37 0.37 7.75
C ALA A 311 4.78 -0.82 8.61
N ILE A 312 5.86 -0.67 9.36
CA ILE A 312 6.35 -1.66 10.33
C ILE A 312 5.49 -1.57 11.59
N TRP A 313 5.24 -2.69 12.23
CA TRP A 313 4.62 -2.74 13.55
C TRP A 313 5.64 -3.13 14.62
N SER A 314 5.46 -2.61 15.82
CA SER A 314 6.39 -2.76 16.93
C SER A 314 6.42 -4.19 17.47
N VAL A 315 7.54 -4.55 18.08
CA VAL A 315 7.71 -5.84 18.76
C VAL A 315 6.67 -6.01 19.86
N GLY A 316 6.39 -4.94 20.63
CA GLY A 316 5.41 -4.98 21.73
C GLY A 316 4.00 -5.32 21.26
N VAL A 317 3.53 -4.75 20.16
CA VAL A 317 2.20 -5.08 19.58
C VAL A 317 2.16 -6.55 19.16
N ARG A 318 3.23 -7.04 18.54
CA ARG A 318 3.34 -8.45 18.11
C ARG A 318 3.29 -9.42 19.30
N GLU A 319 4.05 -9.16 20.36
CA GLU A 319 4.08 -9.98 21.57
C GLU A 319 2.70 -10.03 22.23
N ARG A 320 2.01 -8.90 22.31
CA ARG A 320 0.64 -8.83 22.82
C ARG A 320 -0.33 -9.66 21.98
N MET A 321 -0.26 -9.58 20.64
CA MET A 321 -1.09 -10.41 19.76
C MET A 321 -0.84 -11.91 19.99
N LEU A 322 0.43 -12.32 20.12
CA LEU A 322 0.80 -13.70 20.43
C LEU A 322 0.39 -14.12 21.85
N ALA A 323 0.31 -13.20 22.80
CA ALA A 323 -0.24 -13.50 24.14
C ALA A 323 -1.76 -13.77 24.09
N VAL A 324 -2.48 -13.17 23.14
CA VAL A 324 -3.91 -13.48 22.92
C VAL A 324 -4.05 -14.82 22.18
N LYS A 325 -3.30 -15.02 21.10
CA LYS A 325 -3.35 -16.21 20.24
C LYS A 325 -1.93 -16.68 19.89
N PRO A 326 -1.37 -17.65 20.64
CA PRO A 326 0.04 -18.06 20.53
C PRO A 326 0.44 -18.71 19.20
N ASP A 327 -0.49 -19.29 18.47
CA ASP A 327 -0.27 -19.93 17.17
C ASP A 327 -0.50 -18.99 15.97
N LEU A 328 -0.64 -17.69 16.21
CA LEU A 328 -0.85 -16.68 15.18
C LEU A 328 0.43 -16.44 14.36
N LEU A 329 0.32 -16.55 13.05
CA LEU A 329 1.42 -16.21 12.14
C LEU A 329 1.41 -14.70 11.88
N LEU A 330 2.41 -14.00 12.40
CA LEU A 330 2.60 -12.57 12.16
C LEU A 330 3.62 -12.35 11.04
N ARG A 331 3.23 -11.59 10.01
CA ARG A 331 4.08 -11.34 8.83
C ARG A 331 4.16 -9.85 8.53
N ASP A 332 5.37 -9.39 8.24
CA ASP A 332 5.61 -8.09 7.64
C ASP A 332 5.90 -8.25 6.16
N ASN A 333 5.17 -7.52 5.34
CA ASN A 333 5.40 -7.48 3.91
C ASN A 333 6.19 -6.22 3.56
N PHE A 334 7.28 -6.42 2.85
CA PHE A 334 8.07 -5.35 2.28
C PHE A 334 7.64 -5.09 0.85
N GLY A 335 7.59 -3.82 0.46
CA GLY A 335 7.20 -3.42 -0.88
C GLY A 335 6.91 -1.94 -0.97
N ALA A 336 6.71 -1.49 -2.18
CA ALA A 336 6.34 -0.11 -2.49
C ALA A 336 5.43 -0.08 -3.74
N SER A 337 4.78 1.05 -3.97
CA SER A 337 4.03 1.23 -5.22
C SER A 337 4.93 1.08 -6.46
N GLU A 338 6.22 1.40 -6.31
CA GLU A 338 7.25 1.34 -7.34
C GLU A 338 7.96 -0.01 -7.48
N SER A 339 7.70 -0.96 -6.58
CA SER A 339 8.34 -2.29 -6.64
C SER A 339 7.34 -3.45 -6.55
N GLY A 340 6.11 -3.17 -6.15
CA GLY A 340 5.11 -4.20 -5.86
C GLY A 340 5.36 -4.87 -4.52
N ASN A 341 5.06 -6.15 -4.44
CA ASN A 341 5.32 -6.98 -3.26
C ASN A 341 6.73 -7.59 -3.38
N ASP A 342 7.64 -7.19 -2.50
CA ASP A 342 9.02 -7.68 -2.44
C ASP A 342 9.19 -8.90 -1.51
N GLY A 343 8.11 -9.35 -0.87
CA GLY A 343 8.09 -10.49 0.03
C GLY A 343 8.02 -10.09 1.51
N ALA A 344 8.17 -11.09 2.37
CA ALA A 344 8.20 -10.87 3.81
C ALA A 344 9.64 -10.67 4.30
N PHE A 345 9.80 -9.87 5.32
CA PHE A 345 11.04 -9.76 6.06
C PHE A 345 10.91 -10.36 7.48
N THR A 346 12.03 -10.61 8.10
CA THR A 346 12.13 -10.97 9.53
C THR A 346 12.87 -9.87 10.28
N VAL A 347 12.66 -9.80 11.57
CA VAL A 347 13.41 -8.91 12.47
C VAL A 347 14.35 -9.77 13.30
N ASP A 348 15.65 -9.42 13.34
CA ASP A 348 16.61 -10.12 14.17
C ASP A 348 16.56 -9.63 15.64
N GLU A 349 17.37 -10.27 16.53
CA GLU A 349 17.41 -9.91 17.95
C GLU A 349 17.91 -8.48 18.21
N GLN A 350 18.56 -7.87 17.23
CA GLN A 350 19.04 -6.49 17.28
C GLN A 350 18.03 -5.49 16.69
N GLY A 351 16.88 -5.97 16.19
CA GLY A 351 15.85 -5.13 15.58
C GLY A 351 16.08 -4.84 14.08
N ASN A 352 17.10 -5.43 13.44
CA ASN A 352 17.35 -5.18 12.02
C ASN A 352 16.39 -5.97 11.15
N LEU A 353 15.91 -5.33 10.09
CA LEU A 353 15.06 -5.96 9.08
C LEU A 353 15.91 -6.80 8.12
N ARG A 354 15.57 -8.06 7.98
CA ARG A 354 16.30 -9.06 7.19
C ARG A 354 15.40 -9.61 6.10
N MET A 355 15.83 -9.40 4.87
CA MET A 355 15.13 -9.90 3.67
C MET A 355 15.85 -11.14 3.15
N PRO A 356 15.16 -12.28 3.01
CA PRO A 356 15.77 -13.49 2.48
C PRO A 356 16.23 -13.29 1.04
N PRO A 357 17.20 -14.06 0.57
CA PRO A 357 17.67 -14.02 -0.81
C PRO A 357 16.54 -14.14 -1.81
N SER A 358 16.51 -13.26 -2.81
CA SER A 358 15.50 -13.26 -3.87
C SER A 358 16.14 -12.95 -5.22
N PRO A 359 15.80 -13.68 -6.28
CA PRO A 359 16.32 -13.40 -7.61
C PRO A 359 15.86 -12.04 -8.18
N SER A 360 14.80 -11.47 -7.61
CA SER A 360 14.27 -10.17 -8.01
C SER A 360 14.76 -9.01 -7.15
N MET A 361 15.70 -9.25 -6.22
CA MET A 361 16.25 -8.23 -5.33
C MET A 361 17.78 -8.36 -5.26
N LEU A 362 18.47 -7.27 -5.56
CA LEU A 362 19.94 -7.20 -5.58
C LEU A 362 20.40 -6.05 -4.70
N LEU A 363 21.60 -6.14 -4.18
CA LEU A 363 22.30 -4.99 -3.62
C LEU A 363 23.28 -4.47 -4.69
N VAL A 364 23.21 -3.16 -4.99
CA VAL A 364 24.01 -2.53 -6.05
C VAL A 364 24.69 -1.27 -5.54
N ASP A 365 25.80 -0.93 -6.14
CA ASP A 365 26.51 0.35 -5.93
C ASP A 365 25.86 1.51 -6.72
N GLU A 366 26.50 2.69 -6.72
CA GLU A 366 26.01 3.88 -7.44
C GLU A 366 26.01 3.70 -8.96
N ASP A 367 26.90 2.86 -9.50
CA ASP A 367 27.00 2.53 -10.91
C ASP A 367 26.12 1.34 -11.33
N LEU A 368 25.31 0.83 -10.40
CA LEU A 368 24.44 -0.35 -10.55
C LEU A 368 25.19 -1.68 -10.67
N ALA A 369 26.47 -1.76 -10.32
CA ALA A 369 27.18 -3.04 -10.24
C ALA A 369 26.75 -3.82 -8.99
N ASP A 370 26.68 -5.16 -9.12
CA ASP A 370 26.27 -6.02 -8.02
C ASP A 370 27.32 -6.03 -6.90
N ILE A 371 26.88 -5.79 -5.68
CA ILE A 371 27.70 -5.97 -4.47
C ILE A 371 27.64 -7.44 -4.09
N ALA A 372 28.80 -8.06 -3.99
CA ALA A 372 28.92 -9.49 -3.72
C ALA A 372 28.45 -9.86 -2.30
N PRO A 373 27.75 -11.01 -2.12
CA PRO A 373 27.40 -11.52 -0.80
C PRO A 373 28.62 -11.64 0.13
N GLY A 374 28.46 -11.17 1.37
CA GLY A 374 29.53 -11.14 2.38
C GLY A 374 30.47 -9.94 2.30
N SER A 375 30.19 -8.97 1.41
CA SER A 375 30.88 -7.68 1.40
C SER A 375 30.40 -6.80 2.57
N ASP A 376 31.32 -6.02 3.16
CA ASP A 376 30.96 -4.98 4.15
C ASP A 376 30.43 -3.68 3.50
N GLU A 377 30.39 -3.66 2.18
CA GLU A 377 29.93 -2.49 1.42
C GLU A 377 28.44 -2.27 1.58
N ILE A 378 28.05 -0.99 1.78
CA ILE A 378 26.67 -0.56 1.83
C ILE A 378 26.25 -0.10 0.44
N GLY A 379 25.14 -0.64 -0.07
CA GLY A 379 24.61 -0.29 -1.38
C GLY A 379 23.12 -0.04 -1.38
N TYR A 380 22.59 0.21 -2.57
CA TYR A 380 21.16 0.40 -2.80
C TYR A 380 20.47 -0.95 -3.02
N ILE A 381 19.31 -1.11 -2.43
CA ILE A 381 18.44 -2.26 -2.69
C ILE A 381 17.71 -2.01 -4.00
N ALA A 382 18.08 -2.75 -5.03
CA ALA A 382 17.48 -2.70 -6.36
C ALA A 382 16.51 -3.87 -6.56
N ARG A 383 15.34 -3.59 -7.15
CA ARG A 383 14.36 -4.59 -7.55
C ARG A 383 14.44 -4.74 -9.06
N VAL A 384 14.63 -5.96 -9.55
CA VAL A 384 14.88 -6.25 -10.97
C VAL A 384 13.74 -7.02 -11.62
N GLY A 385 13.63 -6.91 -12.93
CA GLY A 385 12.66 -7.63 -13.76
C GLY A 385 11.44 -6.80 -14.12
N ASN A 386 10.25 -7.30 -13.77
CA ASN A 386 8.98 -6.63 -14.05
C ASN A 386 8.80 -5.43 -13.09
N VAL A 387 9.23 -4.26 -13.52
CA VAL A 387 9.15 -3.00 -12.77
C VAL A 387 8.31 -1.97 -13.53
N PRO A 388 7.74 -0.95 -12.86
CA PRO A 388 6.96 0.09 -13.52
C PRO A 388 7.67 0.73 -14.70
N LEU A 389 6.89 1.27 -15.64
CA LEU A 389 7.43 2.03 -16.76
C LEU A 389 8.12 3.32 -16.30
N GLY A 390 7.58 3.95 -15.26
CA GLY A 390 8.05 5.23 -14.75
C GLY A 390 6.98 5.90 -13.91
N TYR A 391 7.20 7.19 -13.62
CA TYR A 391 6.18 8.07 -13.08
C TYR A 391 5.50 8.84 -14.21
N TYR A 392 4.18 8.95 -14.13
CA TYR A 392 3.39 9.69 -15.11
C TYR A 392 3.78 11.17 -15.10
N LYS A 393 4.16 11.72 -16.26
CA LYS A 393 4.62 13.12 -16.44
C LYS A 393 5.81 13.55 -15.55
N ASP A 394 6.66 12.63 -15.12
CA ASP A 394 7.87 12.95 -14.37
C ASP A 394 9.05 12.12 -14.89
N GLU A 395 9.56 12.51 -16.06
CA GLU A 395 10.66 11.80 -16.75
C GLU A 395 11.97 11.85 -15.95
N GLU A 396 12.27 12.99 -15.33
CA GLU A 396 13.49 13.19 -14.56
C GLU A 396 13.56 12.22 -13.37
N LYS A 397 12.48 12.16 -12.59
CA LYS A 397 12.44 11.23 -11.46
C LYS A 397 12.30 9.79 -11.91
N SER A 398 11.60 9.52 -13.00
CA SER A 398 11.52 8.19 -13.60
C SER A 398 12.92 7.66 -13.92
N ALA A 399 13.76 8.46 -14.58
CA ALA A 399 15.12 8.09 -14.93
C ALA A 399 16.02 7.82 -13.72
N ARG A 400 15.78 8.52 -12.59
CA ARG A 400 16.53 8.31 -11.35
C ARG A 400 16.07 7.05 -10.60
N THR A 401 14.79 6.72 -10.67
CA THR A 401 14.18 5.63 -9.90
C THR A 401 14.16 4.31 -10.68
N PHE A 402 13.75 4.37 -11.96
CA PHE A 402 13.64 3.19 -12.82
C PHE A 402 14.82 3.16 -13.78
N ARG A 403 15.91 2.58 -13.31
CA ARG A 403 17.21 2.58 -13.98
C ARG A 403 17.35 1.35 -14.88
N THR A 404 18.20 1.47 -15.89
CA THR A 404 18.50 0.38 -16.83
C THR A 404 20.00 0.19 -16.92
N ARG A 405 20.48 -1.02 -16.73
CA ARG A 405 21.88 -1.40 -16.93
C ARG A 405 22.24 -1.44 -18.40
N ALA A 406 23.53 -1.46 -18.71
CA ALA A 406 24.06 -1.57 -20.06
C ALA A 406 23.60 -2.87 -20.78
N ASP A 407 23.32 -3.93 -20.05
CA ASP A 407 22.78 -5.20 -20.55
C ASP A 407 21.27 -5.18 -20.83
N GLY A 408 20.61 -4.05 -20.58
CA GLY A 408 19.16 -3.88 -20.75
C GLY A 408 18.33 -4.28 -19.52
N THR A 409 18.93 -4.75 -18.44
CA THR A 409 18.21 -5.11 -17.20
C THR A 409 17.59 -3.86 -16.58
N ARG A 410 16.27 -3.84 -16.49
CA ARG A 410 15.51 -2.77 -15.81
C ARG A 410 15.38 -3.06 -14.32
N MET A 411 15.47 -2.01 -13.52
CA MET A 411 15.33 -2.10 -12.06
C MET A 411 14.71 -0.84 -11.46
N SER A 412 14.04 -0.99 -10.32
CA SER A 412 13.65 0.13 -9.46
C SER A 412 14.61 0.26 -8.29
N VAL A 413 15.16 1.48 -8.13
CA VAL A 413 16.09 1.86 -7.05
C VAL A 413 15.44 3.01 -6.28
N LEU A 414 14.83 2.69 -5.13
CA LEU A 414 13.98 3.61 -4.38
C LEU A 414 14.74 4.45 -3.36
N GLY A 415 16.04 4.21 -3.22
CA GLY A 415 16.90 4.83 -2.22
C GLY A 415 16.96 4.08 -0.89
N ASP A 416 16.34 2.90 -0.82
CA ASP A 416 16.53 1.97 0.30
C ASP A 416 17.97 1.45 0.25
N MET A 417 18.65 1.46 1.39
CA MET A 417 20.04 1.02 1.52
C MET A 417 20.15 -0.23 2.39
N GLY A 418 21.17 -1.02 2.12
CA GLY A 418 21.37 -2.27 2.83
C GLY A 418 22.80 -2.78 2.75
N ARG A 419 23.02 -3.92 3.38
CA ARG A 419 24.21 -4.75 3.32
C ARG A 419 23.78 -6.18 2.98
N VAL A 420 24.59 -6.90 2.21
CA VAL A 420 24.30 -8.29 1.86
C VAL A 420 25.24 -9.24 2.62
N GLU A 421 24.67 -10.18 3.35
CA GLU A 421 25.40 -11.19 4.10
C GLU A 421 25.90 -12.32 3.19
N ALA A 422 26.78 -13.18 3.72
CA ALA A 422 27.41 -14.27 2.95
C ALA A 422 26.41 -15.29 2.41
N ASP A 423 25.24 -15.44 3.05
CA ASP A 423 24.14 -16.30 2.59
C ASP A 423 23.21 -15.63 1.57
N GLY A 424 23.46 -14.35 1.23
CA GLY A 424 22.65 -13.56 0.32
C GLY A 424 21.48 -12.82 1.00
N THR A 425 21.32 -12.92 2.32
CA THR A 425 20.33 -12.15 3.08
C THR A 425 20.68 -10.66 3.01
N ILE A 426 19.72 -9.82 2.66
CA ILE A 426 19.88 -8.36 2.67
C ILE A 426 19.40 -7.84 4.03
N VAL A 427 20.30 -7.16 4.74
CA VAL A 427 19.97 -6.41 5.95
C VAL A 427 19.61 -4.98 5.53
N PHE A 428 18.39 -4.58 5.78
CA PHE A 428 17.91 -3.23 5.50
C PHE A 428 18.47 -2.25 6.54
N LEU A 429 19.04 -1.16 6.10
CA LEU A 429 19.64 -0.15 6.96
C LEU A 429 18.81 1.14 7.05
N GLY A 430 17.91 1.37 6.08
CA GLY A 430 17.08 2.55 6.04
C GLY A 430 17.09 3.24 4.67
N ARG A 431 16.41 4.38 4.59
CA ARG A 431 16.39 5.19 3.36
C ARG A 431 17.54 6.16 3.34
N GLY A 432 18.29 6.19 2.24
CA GLY A 432 19.41 7.11 2.05
C GLY A 432 19.01 8.60 2.18
N SER A 433 17.77 8.97 1.90
CA SER A 433 17.23 10.33 2.08
C SER A 433 17.03 10.73 3.54
N GLN A 434 17.01 9.77 4.47
CA GLN A 434 16.86 9.97 5.91
C GLN A 434 18.17 9.65 6.66
N CYS A 435 19.26 9.47 5.90
CA CYS A 435 20.58 9.24 6.46
C CYS A 435 21.09 10.53 7.12
N ILE A 436 21.43 10.43 8.40
CA ILE A 436 21.99 11.51 9.21
C ILE A 436 23.50 11.52 9.06
N ASN A 437 24.07 12.62 8.58
CA ASN A 437 25.52 12.72 8.41
C ASN A 437 26.12 13.41 9.63
N THR A 438 26.65 12.62 10.56
CA THR A 438 27.21 13.09 11.81
C THR A 438 28.73 12.88 11.87
N GLY A 439 29.51 13.96 11.83
CA GLY A 439 30.97 13.89 11.90
C GLY A 439 31.63 13.07 10.79
N GLY A 440 31.01 12.98 9.62
CA GLY A 440 31.48 12.17 8.49
C GLY A 440 30.97 10.72 8.46
N GLU A 441 30.28 10.31 9.52
CA GLU A 441 29.64 8.98 9.61
C GLU A 441 28.19 9.04 9.15
N LYS A 442 27.69 7.96 8.53
CA LYS A 442 26.31 7.81 8.11
C LYS A 442 25.50 7.05 9.17
N VAL A 443 24.41 7.65 9.64
CA VAL A 443 23.47 7.04 10.59
C VAL A 443 22.09 6.96 9.92
N PHE A 444 21.56 5.76 9.85
CA PHE A 444 20.21 5.55 9.32
C PHE A 444 19.20 5.68 10.45
N ALA A 445 18.19 6.50 10.24
CA ALA A 445 17.17 6.79 11.24
C ALA A 445 16.50 5.51 11.74
N GLU A 446 16.14 4.63 10.83
CA GLU A 446 15.40 3.39 11.09
C GLU A 446 16.21 2.40 11.97
N GLU A 447 17.53 2.40 11.85
CA GLU A 447 18.40 1.58 12.71
C GLU A 447 18.36 2.06 14.18
N VAL A 448 18.31 3.36 14.37
CA VAL A 448 18.21 3.96 15.70
C VAL A 448 16.79 3.81 16.26
N GLU A 449 15.77 3.98 15.42
CA GLU A 449 14.36 3.75 15.77
C GLU A 449 14.15 2.32 16.24
N ALA A 450 14.71 1.33 15.55
CA ALA A 450 14.64 -0.07 15.95
C ALA A 450 15.21 -0.29 17.37
N ALA A 451 16.35 0.33 17.68
CA ALA A 451 16.93 0.25 19.02
C ALA A 451 16.07 0.96 20.08
N LEU A 452 15.42 2.07 19.72
CA LEU A 452 14.52 2.79 20.61
C LEU A 452 13.23 2.00 20.89
N HIS A 453 12.65 1.37 19.87
CA HIS A 453 11.47 0.51 20.04
C HIS A 453 11.73 -0.73 20.91
N ALA A 454 12.98 -1.17 21.05
CA ALA A 454 13.35 -2.22 21.98
C ALA A 454 13.43 -1.75 23.45
N HIS A 455 13.23 -0.46 23.73
CA HIS A 455 13.22 0.09 25.08
C HIS A 455 11.86 -0.15 25.75
N PRO A 456 11.79 -0.67 27.00
CA PRO A 456 10.53 -1.07 27.64
C PRO A 456 9.55 0.07 27.88
N SER A 457 10.02 1.33 27.93
CA SER A 457 9.19 2.50 28.18
C SER A 457 8.77 3.24 26.89
N ILE A 458 9.33 2.90 25.72
CA ILE A 458 9.07 3.61 24.46
C ILE A 458 8.01 2.86 23.65
N ALA A 459 6.89 3.52 23.38
CA ALA A 459 5.81 3.00 22.57
C ALA A 459 6.02 3.29 21.08
N ASP A 460 6.53 4.49 20.74
CA ASP A 460 6.82 4.89 19.35
C ASP A 460 8.00 5.87 19.32
N ALA A 461 8.73 5.89 18.19
CA ALA A 461 9.90 6.75 18.03
C ALA A 461 10.11 7.13 16.57
N LEU A 462 10.50 8.39 16.32
CA LEU A 462 11.07 8.86 15.05
C LEU A 462 12.43 9.50 15.30
N VAL A 463 13.38 9.23 14.41
CA VAL A 463 14.75 9.71 14.50
C VAL A 463 15.04 10.65 13.33
N VAL A 464 15.55 11.83 13.64
CA VAL A 464 15.75 12.92 12.67
C VAL A 464 17.10 13.59 12.83
N PRO A 465 17.68 14.16 11.75
CA PRO A 465 18.84 15.03 11.84
C PRO A 465 18.46 16.37 12.46
N VAL A 466 19.26 16.83 13.40
CA VAL A 466 19.22 18.23 13.88
C VAL A 466 20.56 18.88 13.61
N PRO A 467 20.63 20.14 13.14
CA PRO A 467 21.89 20.82 12.91
C PRO A 467 22.78 20.84 14.16
N ASP A 468 24.07 20.63 13.98
CA ASP A 468 25.09 20.65 15.03
C ASP A 468 26.36 21.36 14.51
N GLU A 469 26.83 22.35 15.25
CA GLU A 469 27.97 23.19 14.83
C GLU A 469 29.27 22.38 14.65
N ARG A 470 29.43 21.28 15.38
CA ARG A 470 30.66 20.50 15.44
C ARG A 470 30.61 19.31 14.47
N MET A 471 29.46 18.65 14.37
CA MET A 471 29.28 17.41 13.65
C MET A 471 28.53 17.59 12.32
N GLY A 472 28.10 18.83 12.00
CA GLY A 472 27.19 19.12 10.89
C GLY A 472 25.74 18.76 11.23
N GLN A 473 25.50 17.51 11.60
CA GLN A 473 24.22 17.02 12.10
C GLN A 473 24.43 16.15 13.34
N LYS A 474 23.48 16.15 14.26
CA LYS A 474 23.37 15.19 15.36
C LYS A 474 22.09 14.38 15.24
N VAL A 475 22.13 13.19 15.82
CA VAL A 475 20.98 12.29 15.91
C VAL A 475 20.06 12.81 17.03
N ALA A 476 18.81 13.08 16.71
CA ALA A 476 17.75 13.43 17.65
C ALA A 476 16.60 12.46 17.54
N ALA A 477 15.94 12.12 18.66
CA ALA A 477 14.79 11.25 18.68
C ALA A 477 13.57 11.97 19.24
N VAL A 478 12.41 11.80 18.60
CA VAL A 478 11.09 12.17 19.12
C VAL A 478 10.41 10.87 19.52
N VAL A 479 10.03 10.75 20.79
CA VAL A 479 9.56 9.48 21.36
C VAL A 479 8.23 9.66 22.08
N ALA A 480 7.32 8.69 21.92
CA ALA A 480 6.14 8.53 22.77
C ALA A 480 6.35 7.34 23.72
N THR A 481 5.90 7.48 24.96
CA THR A 481 6.04 6.42 25.96
C THR A 481 4.75 5.64 26.15
N TYR A 482 4.86 4.41 26.67
CA TYR A 482 3.65 3.68 27.08
C TYR A 482 2.94 4.42 28.21
N PRO A 483 1.60 4.29 28.34
CA PRO A 483 0.88 4.75 29.50
C PRO A 483 1.51 4.17 30.78
N ASP A 484 1.62 4.99 31.83
CA ASP A 484 2.21 4.61 33.11
C ASP A 484 3.73 4.30 33.11
N ALA A 485 4.44 4.52 31.97
CA ALA A 485 5.88 4.41 31.94
C ALA A 485 6.53 5.50 32.82
N PRO A 486 7.67 5.24 33.47
CA PRO A 486 8.42 6.25 34.19
C PRO A 486 8.90 7.36 33.24
N ALA A 487 9.17 8.54 33.79
CA ALA A 487 9.75 9.64 33.02
C ALA A 487 11.05 9.19 32.36
N LEU A 488 11.14 9.40 31.05
CA LEU A 488 12.26 8.93 30.23
C LEU A 488 13.38 9.98 30.20
N GLU A 489 14.56 9.59 30.64
CA GLU A 489 15.75 10.44 30.67
C GLU A 489 16.70 10.10 29.51
N LEU A 490 17.38 11.14 28.96
CA LEU A 490 18.29 10.96 27.83
C LEU A 490 19.41 9.93 28.13
N ASP A 491 19.97 9.97 29.33
CA ASP A 491 21.05 9.06 29.71
C ASP A 491 20.59 7.60 29.73
N GLU A 492 19.35 7.33 30.13
CA GLU A 492 18.76 5.99 30.11
C GLU A 492 18.61 5.48 28.69
N VAL A 493 18.03 6.30 27.80
CA VAL A 493 17.89 5.98 26.37
C VAL A 493 19.26 5.73 25.74
N GLN A 494 20.24 6.58 26.04
CA GLN A 494 21.61 6.41 25.54
C GLN A 494 22.25 5.11 26.02
N GLN A 495 22.09 4.74 27.30
CA GLN A 495 22.60 3.48 27.84
C GLN A 495 21.92 2.29 27.17
N HIS A 496 20.63 2.38 26.92
CA HIS A 496 19.89 1.32 26.20
C HIS A 496 20.43 1.17 24.78
N CYS A 497 20.50 2.25 24.00
CA CYS A 497 20.98 2.22 22.62
C CYS A 497 22.44 1.72 22.50
N ARG A 498 23.32 1.98 23.50
CA ARG A 498 24.71 1.49 23.51
C ARG A 498 24.81 -0.03 23.55
N LYS A 499 23.76 -0.75 23.86
CA LYS A 499 23.76 -2.22 23.85
C LYS A 499 23.83 -2.80 22.44
N SER A 500 23.28 -2.05 21.45
CA SER A 500 23.14 -2.51 20.06
C SER A 500 23.74 -1.56 19.01
N LEU A 501 24.01 -0.29 19.35
CA LEU A 501 24.46 0.72 18.41
C LEU A 501 25.87 1.24 18.72
N ALA A 502 26.60 1.57 17.66
CA ALA A 502 27.88 2.27 17.76
C ALA A 502 27.69 3.70 18.34
N GLY A 503 28.69 4.20 19.04
CA GLY A 503 28.59 5.46 19.82
C GLY A 503 28.19 6.70 19.02
N TYR A 504 28.50 6.78 17.73
CA TYR A 504 28.13 7.90 16.86
C TYR A 504 26.65 7.86 16.44
N LYS A 505 25.99 6.69 16.53
CA LYS A 505 24.56 6.48 16.21
C LYS A 505 23.63 6.82 17.37
N ILE A 506 24.16 6.99 18.57
CA ILE A 506 23.37 7.22 19.79
C ILE A 506 22.69 8.59 19.73
N PRO A 507 21.39 8.69 20.00
CA PRO A 507 20.68 9.98 20.07
C PRO A 507 21.35 10.96 21.03
N ARG A 508 21.56 12.18 20.58
CA ARG A 508 22.15 13.26 21.38
C ARG A 508 21.11 14.15 22.06
N SER A 509 19.86 14.05 21.61
CA SER A 509 18.71 14.68 22.24
C SER A 509 17.48 13.80 22.05
N ILE A 510 16.57 13.87 23.02
CA ILE A 510 15.24 13.27 22.94
C ILE A 510 14.19 14.35 23.20
N VAL A 511 13.05 14.25 22.52
CA VAL A 511 11.84 15.02 22.82
C VAL A 511 10.73 14.01 23.10
N VAL A 512 10.15 14.07 24.29
CA VAL A 512 9.04 13.19 24.67
C VAL A 512 7.74 13.90 24.28
N VAL A 513 6.87 13.19 23.57
CA VAL A 513 5.55 13.65 23.12
C VAL A 513 4.47 12.68 23.59
N ASP A 514 3.22 13.15 23.61
CA ASP A 514 2.08 12.27 23.95
C ASP A 514 1.84 11.20 22.88
N GLU A 515 2.00 11.59 21.60
CA GLU A 515 1.83 10.71 20.45
C GLU A 515 2.77 11.14 19.32
N VAL A 516 3.33 10.16 18.58
CA VAL A 516 4.11 10.40 17.37
C VAL A 516 3.17 10.58 16.20
N GLU A 517 3.26 11.75 15.53
CA GLU A 517 2.38 12.05 14.40
C GLU A 517 2.68 11.18 13.17
N ARG A 518 1.61 10.84 12.49
CA ARG A 518 1.63 10.08 11.23
C ARG A 518 1.04 10.92 10.11
N THR A 519 1.55 10.73 8.91
CA THR A 519 0.95 11.34 7.72
C THR A 519 -0.49 10.85 7.53
N PRO A 520 -1.33 11.53 6.73
CA PRO A 520 -2.68 11.06 6.40
C PRO A 520 -2.72 9.64 5.81
N ALA A 521 -1.60 9.15 5.28
CA ALA A 521 -1.43 7.79 4.77
C ALA A 521 -1.00 6.77 5.86
N GLY A 522 -0.93 7.19 7.13
CA GLY A 522 -0.52 6.33 8.26
C GLY A 522 1.00 6.09 8.35
N LYS A 523 1.81 6.78 7.53
CA LYS A 523 3.29 6.66 7.54
C LYS A 523 3.90 7.63 8.53
N ALA A 524 5.13 7.34 9.00
CA ALA A 524 5.93 8.23 9.83
C ALA A 524 6.04 9.64 9.21
N ASP A 525 5.77 10.67 10.01
CA ASP A 525 5.93 12.06 9.59
C ASP A 525 7.26 12.64 10.09
N TYR A 526 8.32 12.35 9.34
CA TYR A 526 9.67 12.84 9.66
C TYR A 526 9.81 14.37 9.54
N ARG A 527 8.92 15.03 8.81
CA ARG A 527 8.91 16.49 8.74
C ARG A 527 8.45 17.09 10.05
N TRP A 528 7.31 16.61 10.55
CA TRP A 528 6.81 16.98 11.86
C TRP A 528 7.86 16.66 12.95
N ALA A 529 8.44 15.45 12.93
CA ALA A 529 9.45 15.06 13.91
C ALA A 529 10.68 15.98 13.88
N ALA A 530 11.12 16.43 12.70
CA ALA A 530 12.23 17.38 12.57
C ALA A 530 11.88 18.76 13.14
N GLU A 531 10.65 19.24 12.91
CA GLU A 531 10.15 20.50 13.48
C GLU A 531 10.11 20.42 15.03
N VAL A 532 9.58 19.32 15.59
CA VAL A 532 9.53 19.06 17.04
C VAL A 532 10.93 18.92 17.64
N ALA A 533 11.85 18.24 16.99
CA ALA A 533 13.22 18.04 17.48
C ALA A 533 14.09 19.30 17.40
N ALA A 534 13.72 20.26 16.55
CA ALA A 534 14.44 21.54 16.42
C ALA A 534 14.03 22.56 17.48
N GLY A 535 12.89 22.39 18.18
CA GLY A 535 12.36 23.25 19.29
C GLY A 535 11.46 24.29 18.74
#